data_2449a45ef6f9e3d1b749842223421d4e
#
_entry.id   2449a45ef6f9e3d1b749842223421d4e
#
_cell.length_a   1.000
_cell.length_b   1.000
_cell.length_c   1.000
_cell.angle_alpha   90.00
_cell.angle_beta   90.00
_cell.angle_gamma   90.00
#
_symmetry.space_group_name_H-M   'P 1'
#
loop_
_entity.id
_entity.type
_entity.pdbx_description
1 polymer ?
#
loop_
_entity_poly.entity_id
_entity_poly.type
_entity_poly.pdbx_seq_one_letter_code
_entity_poly.pdbx_strand_id
1 'polypeptide(L)'
;MIKQILKNNIDSRVIKKACEILRNDGIIACPTDTNWSLFAHIDSKVAIKKLKDLKGGINTFVFTLVCSSLSTINQFVEFNNANFKILKHYCPGPFVFLLPSLRSTQKKLEMKRKELGVRIPTNPIPIAILEELQAPVFAITASKQMENNHWWDADFAEENLYEYGKELLILEKQGVEAIIEDISCDGLPKILSTVVDLTQNTPEIIRQGIGIFEG
;
A
#
# COMPACT_ATOMS: atom_id res chain seq x y z
N MET A 1 -4.10 -15.02 10.59
CA MET A 1 -5.47 -15.62 10.54
C MET A 1 -6.28 -14.97 9.41
N ILE A 2 -6.90 -15.77 8.53
CA ILE A 2 -7.75 -15.25 7.45
C ILE A 2 -9.07 -14.71 8.02
N LYS A 3 -9.45 -13.52 7.59
CA LYS A 3 -10.75 -12.87 7.84
C LYS A 3 -11.45 -12.68 6.51
N GLN A 4 -12.60 -13.33 6.35
CA GLN A 4 -13.37 -13.27 5.12
C GLN A 4 -14.35 -12.11 5.13
N ILE A 5 -14.47 -11.44 4.00
CA ILE A 5 -15.35 -10.29 3.79
C ILE A 5 -15.94 -10.35 2.39
N LEU A 6 -17.10 -9.76 2.19
CA LEU A 6 -17.70 -9.53 0.89
C LEU A 6 -17.51 -8.08 0.50
N LYS A 7 -16.88 -7.83 -0.63
CA LYS A 7 -16.64 -6.49 -1.17
C LYS A 7 -17.92 -5.64 -1.28
N ASN A 8 -19.03 -6.28 -1.63
CA ASN A 8 -20.32 -5.62 -1.80
C ASN A 8 -21.16 -5.57 -0.50
N ASN A 9 -20.70 -6.22 0.57
CA ASN A 9 -21.35 -6.21 1.89
C ASN A 9 -20.27 -6.30 2.97
N ILE A 10 -19.64 -5.17 3.25
CA ILE A 10 -18.49 -5.08 4.14
C ILE A 10 -18.93 -5.29 5.60
N ASP A 11 -18.49 -6.40 6.21
CA ASP A 11 -18.74 -6.67 7.62
C ASP A 11 -17.89 -5.73 8.51
N SER A 12 -18.57 -4.82 9.19
CA SER A 12 -17.92 -3.83 10.07
C SER A 12 -17.12 -4.48 11.21
N ARG A 13 -17.46 -5.70 11.65
CA ARG A 13 -16.70 -6.43 12.68
C ARG A 13 -15.33 -6.84 12.17
N VAL A 14 -15.23 -7.25 10.90
CA VAL A 14 -13.95 -7.57 10.25
C VAL A 14 -13.09 -6.33 10.14
N ILE A 15 -13.69 -5.21 9.70
CA ILE A 15 -12.98 -3.92 9.58
C ILE A 15 -12.48 -3.44 10.94
N LYS A 16 -13.31 -3.44 11.97
CA LYS A 16 -12.90 -3.06 13.33
C LYS A 16 -11.76 -3.93 13.83
N LYS A 17 -11.82 -5.24 13.59
CA LYS A 17 -10.73 -6.15 13.99
C LYS A 17 -9.43 -5.88 13.25
N ALA A 18 -9.49 -5.56 11.96
CA ALA A 18 -8.32 -5.13 11.18
C ALA A 18 -7.72 -3.84 11.76
N CYS A 19 -8.56 -2.85 12.08
CA CYS A 19 -8.12 -1.60 12.70
C CYS A 19 -7.54 -1.80 14.11
N GLU A 20 -8.09 -2.70 14.92
CA GLU A 20 -7.50 -3.06 16.22
C GLU A 20 -6.07 -3.60 16.06
N ILE A 21 -5.84 -4.50 15.11
CA ILE A 21 -4.52 -5.06 14.82
C ILE A 21 -3.56 -3.92 14.41
N LEU A 22 -3.99 -3.06 13.49
CA LEU A 22 -3.17 -1.93 13.02
C LEU A 22 -2.83 -0.95 14.15
N ARG A 23 -3.79 -0.64 15.05
CA ARG A 23 -3.55 0.24 16.22
C ARG A 23 -2.62 -0.39 17.27
N ASN A 24 -2.53 -1.72 17.30
CA ASN A 24 -1.68 -2.49 18.22
C ASN A 24 -0.35 -2.94 17.56
N ASP A 25 0.21 -2.13 16.66
CA ASP A 25 1.50 -2.39 16.02
C ASP A 25 1.56 -3.66 15.16
N GLY A 26 0.39 -4.18 14.74
CA GLY A 26 0.27 -5.33 13.87
C GLY A 26 0.34 -4.95 12.39
N ILE A 27 0.52 -5.98 11.55
CA ILE A 27 0.45 -5.90 10.09
C ILE A 27 -0.71 -6.75 9.61
N ILE A 28 -1.45 -6.23 8.63
CA ILE A 28 -2.47 -6.98 7.92
C ILE A 28 -2.16 -7.08 6.44
N ALA A 29 -2.56 -8.18 5.80
CA ALA A 29 -2.64 -8.27 4.36
C ALA A 29 -4.03 -7.86 3.90
N CYS A 30 -4.11 -6.95 2.93
CA CYS A 30 -5.35 -6.38 2.43
C CYS A 30 -5.38 -6.46 0.89
N PRO A 31 -6.51 -6.87 0.29
CA PRO A 31 -6.66 -6.84 -1.15
C PRO A 31 -6.77 -5.39 -1.64
N THR A 32 -6.18 -5.12 -2.79
CA THR A 32 -6.34 -3.82 -3.47
C THR A 32 -6.98 -4.02 -4.84
N ASP A 33 -7.04 -2.99 -5.64
CA ASP A 33 -7.50 -3.03 -7.03
C ASP A 33 -6.44 -3.59 -8.00
N THR A 34 -5.25 -3.95 -7.52
CA THR A 34 -4.18 -4.54 -8.32
C THR A 34 -3.69 -5.89 -7.78
N ASN A 35 -3.32 -5.93 -6.51
CA ASN A 35 -2.74 -7.11 -5.87
C ASN A 35 -2.89 -7.02 -4.35
N TRP A 36 -2.31 -7.99 -3.64
CA TRP A 36 -2.22 -7.98 -2.18
C TRP A 36 -1.18 -6.97 -1.68
N SER A 37 -1.55 -6.21 -0.67
CA SER A 37 -0.66 -5.27 0.00
C SER A 37 -0.62 -5.52 1.52
N LEU A 38 0.55 -5.35 2.12
CA LEU A 38 0.73 -5.40 3.56
C LEU A 38 0.62 -3.98 4.12
N PHE A 39 -0.25 -3.80 5.11
CA PHE A 39 -0.55 -2.51 5.73
C PHE A 39 0.00 -2.42 7.14
N ALA A 40 0.58 -1.27 7.47
CA ALA A 40 0.98 -0.87 8.81
C ALA A 40 0.43 0.52 9.13
N HIS A 41 -0.01 0.72 10.38
CA HIS A 41 -0.47 2.04 10.84
C HIS A 41 0.64 3.09 10.72
N ILE A 42 0.29 4.28 10.24
CA ILE A 42 1.25 5.36 9.99
C ILE A 42 2.05 5.78 11.24
N ASP A 43 1.49 5.64 12.43
CA ASP A 43 2.11 6.01 13.70
C ASP A 43 2.89 4.86 14.36
N SER A 44 2.76 3.63 13.84
CA SER A 44 3.43 2.46 14.41
C SER A 44 4.86 2.30 13.89
N LYS A 45 5.83 2.76 14.67
CA LYS A 45 7.25 2.51 14.36
C LYS A 45 7.60 1.03 14.31
N VAL A 46 6.95 0.22 15.16
CA VAL A 46 7.16 -1.23 15.21
C VAL A 46 6.69 -1.91 13.92
N ALA A 47 5.44 -1.63 13.50
CA ALA A 47 4.89 -2.20 12.28
C ALA A 47 5.63 -1.70 11.02
N ILE A 48 6.01 -0.41 10.97
CA ILE A 48 6.83 0.15 9.89
C ILE A 48 8.19 -0.55 9.80
N LYS A 49 8.84 -0.82 10.96
CA LYS A 49 10.08 -1.58 10.98
C LYS A 49 9.88 -3.00 10.45
N LYS A 50 8.82 -3.70 10.89
CA LYS A 50 8.47 -5.03 10.36
C LYS A 50 8.29 -5.00 8.82
N LEU A 51 7.61 -3.97 8.26
CA LEU A 51 7.48 -3.83 6.81
C LEU A 51 8.84 -3.63 6.12
N LYS A 52 9.76 -2.88 6.74
CA LYS A 52 11.14 -2.72 6.23
C LYS A 52 11.88 -4.06 6.23
N ASP A 53 11.79 -4.80 7.33
CA ASP A 53 12.45 -6.10 7.47
C ASP A 53 11.91 -7.11 6.44
N LEU A 54 10.59 -7.12 6.21
CA LEU A 54 9.95 -7.91 5.13
C LEU A 54 10.45 -7.53 3.73
N LYS A 55 10.94 -6.32 3.53
CA LYS A 55 11.62 -5.86 2.31
C LYS A 55 13.15 -6.03 2.36
N GLY A 56 13.66 -6.96 3.19
CA GLY A 56 15.09 -7.25 3.31
C GLY A 56 15.90 -6.14 4.00
N GLY A 57 15.28 -5.27 4.78
CA GLY A 57 15.94 -4.19 5.50
C GLY A 57 16.52 -3.08 4.63
N ILE A 58 16.22 -3.07 3.33
CA ILE A 58 16.79 -2.11 2.38
C ILE A 58 16.16 -0.74 2.62
N ASN A 59 16.98 0.26 2.93
CA ASN A 59 16.53 1.64 3.15
C ASN A 59 16.30 2.43 1.85
N THR A 60 16.35 1.78 0.69
CA THR A 60 16.31 2.42 -0.63
C THR A 60 14.95 2.35 -1.33
N PHE A 61 14.02 1.52 -0.84
CA PHE A 61 12.69 1.46 -1.44
C PHE A 61 11.80 2.62 -0.99
N VAL A 62 10.83 2.95 -1.82
CA VAL A 62 9.81 3.97 -1.53
C VAL A 62 8.60 3.29 -0.92
N PHE A 63 8.19 3.74 0.28
CA PHE A 63 6.90 3.35 0.85
C PHE A 63 5.75 3.96 0.07
N THR A 64 4.63 3.26 0.03
CA THR A 64 3.38 3.82 -0.46
C THR A 64 2.48 4.18 0.71
N LEU A 65 2.07 5.44 0.78
CA LEU A 65 1.03 5.90 1.68
C LEU A 65 -0.32 5.67 1.01
N VAL A 66 -1.14 4.80 1.60
CA VAL A 66 -2.50 4.54 1.15
C VAL A 66 -3.46 5.42 1.92
N CYS A 67 -4.21 6.24 1.19
CA CYS A 67 -5.13 7.25 1.72
C CYS A 67 -6.54 7.02 1.22
N SER A 68 -7.54 7.52 1.94
CA SER A 68 -8.94 7.53 1.51
C SER A 68 -9.30 8.78 0.70
N SER A 69 -8.49 9.83 0.75
CA SER A 69 -8.78 11.11 0.07
C SER A 69 -7.52 11.90 -0.30
N LEU A 70 -7.68 12.84 -1.24
CA LEU A 70 -6.62 13.79 -1.61
C LEU A 70 -6.27 14.75 -0.46
N SER A 71 -7.23 15.11 0.38
CA SER A 71 -6.99 15.98 1.53
C SER A 71 -6.07 15.30 2.56
N THR A 72 -6.18 13.98 2.71
CA THR A 72 -5.27 13.21 3.55
C THR A 72 -3.86 13.21 2.97
N ILE A 73 -3.70 13.02 1.66
CA ILE A 73 -2.38 13.04 0.98
C ILE A 73 -1.64 14.34 1.26
N ASN A 74 -2.33 15.50 1.20
CA ASN A 74 -1.73 16.83 1.40
C ASN A 74 -1.10 17.04 2.79
N GLN A 75 -1.41 16.20 3.76
CA GLN A 75 -0.82 16.26 5.09
C GLN A 75 0.58 15.63 5.17
N PHE A 76 1.02 14.90 4.15
CA PHE A 76 2.23 14.08 4.17
C PHE A 76 3.25 14.40 3.08
N VAL A 77 2.80 15.01 1.98
CA VAL A 77 3.62 15.31 0.81
C VAL A 77 3.41 16.75 0.33
N GLU A 78 4.39 17.26 -0.38
CA GLU A 78 4.32 18.55 -1.07
C GLU A 78 3.88 18.32 -2.52
N PHE A 79 2.90 19.09 -2.99
CA PHE A 79 2.53 19.10 -4.41
C PHE A 79 1.94 20.46 -4.82
N ASN A 80 2.14 20.79 -6.08
CA ASN A 80 1.64 22.02 -6.70
C ASN A 80 0.26 21.81 -7.36
N ASN A 81 -0.28 22.88 -7.96
CA ASN A 81 -1.58 22.82 -8.65
C ASN A 81 -1.59 21.87 -9.86
N ALA A 82 -0.46 21.67 -10.55
CA ALA A 82 -0.38 20.74 -11.68
C ALA A 82 -0.49 19.30 -11.15
N ASN A 83 0.30 18.95 -10.14
CA ASN A 83 0.23 17.64 -9.48
C ASN A 83 -1.15 17.35 -8.90
N PHE A 84 -1.81 18.39 -8.30
CA PHE A 84 -3.17 18.23 -7.79
C PHE A 84 -4.17 17.85 -8.89
N LYS A 85 -4.08 18.48 -10.08
CA LYS A 85 -4.94 18.14 -11.23
C LYS A 85 -4.72 16.69 -11.67
N ILE A 86 -3.47 16.24 -11.73
CA ILE A 86 -3.12 14.86 -12.08
C ILE A 86 -3.72 13.90 -11.03
N LEU A 87 -3.45 14.12 -9.75
CA LEU A 87 -4.00 13.29 -8.69
C LEU A 87 -5.54 13.24 -8.73
N LYS A 88 -6.19 14.38 -8.95
CA LYS A 88 -7.65 14.47 -9.04
C LYS A 88 -8.21 13.68 -10.23
N HIS A 89 -7.47 13.62 -11.34
CA HIS A 89 -7.89 12.91 -12.55
C HIS A 89 -7.73 11.38 -12.41
N TYR A 90 -6.62 10.93 -11.80
CA TYR A 90 -6.24 9.53 -11.77
C TYR A 90 -6.56 8.81 -10.44
N CYS A 91 -6.92 9.53 -9.39
CA CYS A 91 -7.31 8.95 -8.11
C CYS A 91 -8.84 9.08 -7.87
N PRO A 92 -9.46 8.02 -7.34
CA PRO A 92 -8.91 6.71 -7.01
C PRO A 92 -8.59 5.88 -8.26
N GLY A 93 -7.52 5.04 -8.17
CA GLY A 93 -7.11 4.25 -9.32
C GLY A 93 -5.88 3.37 -9.06
N PRO A 94 -5.48 2.58 -10.07
CA PRO A 94 -4.37 1.65 -9.98
C PRO A 94 -3.01 2.35 -10.17
N PHE A 95 -2.84 3.51 -9.53
CA PHE A 95 -1.64 4.33 -9.63
C PHE A 95 -0.95 4.49 -8.29
N VAL A 96 0.37 4.64 -8.33
CA VAL A 96 1.20 5.18 -7.25
C VAL A 96 1.90 6.43 -7.79
N PHE A 97 1.70 7.57 -7.15
CA PHE A 97 2.37 8.81 -7.51
C PHE A 97 3.50 9.09 -6.52
N LEU A 98 4.73 9.26 -7.03
CA LEU A 98 5.87 9.67 -6.21
C LEU A 98 5.85 11.19 -6.06
N LEU A 99 5.89 11.66 -4.82
CA LEU A 99 5.86 13.07 -4.47
C LEU A 99 6.91 13.39 -3.39
N PRO A 100 7.42 14.63 -3.33
CA PRO A 100 8.28 15.06 -2.25
C PRO A 100 7.55 14.94 -0.92
N SER A 101 8.12 14.22 0.04
CA SER A 101 7.53 14.06 1.36
C SER A 101 7.86 15.23 2.28
N LEU A 102 6.92 15.63 3.13
CA LEU A 102 7.15 16.62 4.17
C LEU A 102 8.26 16.18 5.13
N ARG A 103 9.04 17.11 5.67
CA ARG A 103 10.11 16.82 6.65
C ARG A 103 9.60 16.09 7.89
N SER A 104 8.38 16.38 8.33
CA SER A 104 7.71 15.66 9.42
C SER A 104 7.53 14.19 9.11
N THR A 105 7.09 13.87 7.89
CA THR A 105 6.90 12.51 7.37
C THR A 105 8.23 11.78 7.26
N GLN A 106 9.26 12.43 6.73
CA GLN A 106 10.61 11.85 6.62
C GLN A 106 11.18 11.44 7.97
N LYS A 107 11.06 12.33 8.98
CA LYS A 107 11.50 12.05 10.36
C LYS A 107 10.73 10.88 10.98
N LYS A 108 9.41 10.85 10.78
CA LYS A 108 8.54 9.80 11.30
C LYS A 108 8.90 8.42 10.74
N LEU A 109 9.23 8.36 9.45
CA LEU A 109 9.54 7.11 8.75
C LEU A 109 11.01 6.70 8.83
N GLU A 110 11.87 7.58 9.35
CA GLU A 110 13.33 7.38 9.35
C GLU A 110 13.84 6.99 7.94
N MET A 111 13.30 7.68 6.93
CA MET A 111 13.61 7.40 5.53
C MET A 111 14.85 8.18 5.09
N LYS A 112 15.71 7.51 4.31
CA LYS A 112 16.81 8.18 3.59
C LYS A 112 16.31 8.90 2.33
N ARG A 113 15.24 8.38 1.71
CA ARG A 113 14.62 8.99 0.53
C ARG A 113 13.70 10.14 0.95
N LYS A 114 13.63 11.14 0.08
CA LYS A 114 12.78 12.33 0.26
C LYS A 114 11.42 12.17 -0.45
N GLU A 115 11.27 11.12 -1.23
CA GLU A 115 10.07 10.82 -2.00
C GLU A 115 9.20 9.83 -1.24
N LEU A 116 7.89 9.99 -1.37
CA LEU A 116 6.86 9.10 -0.85
C LEU A 116 5.89 8.74 -1.97
N GLY A 117 5.60 7.47 -2.14
CA GLY A 117 4.50 7.03 -2.99
C GLY A 117 3.16 7.31 -2.31
N VAL A 118 2.19 7.82 -3.04
CA VAL A 118 0.81 8.00 -2.56
C VAL A 118 -0.17 7.27 -3.46
N ARG A 119 -1.21 6.71 -2.86
CA ARG A 119 -2.25 5.96 -3.58
C ARG A 119 -3.61 6.12 -2.91
N ILE A 120 -4.67 6.23 -3.71
CA ILE A 120 -6.05 6.03 -3.30
C ILE A 120 -6.59 4.87 -4.13
N PRO A 121 -6.80 3.68 -3.54
CA PRO A 121 -7.28 2.51 -4.28
C PRO A 121 -8.78 2.64 -4.61
N THR A 122 -9.23 1.92 -5.64
CA THR A 122 -10.67 1.81 -5.96
C THR A 122 -11.37 0.69 -5.17
N ASN A 123 -10.61 -0.26 -4.62
CA ASN A 123 -11.18 -1.34 -3.84
C ASN A 123 -11.81 -0.80 -2.54
N PRO A 124 -13.09 -1.08 -2.24
CA PRO A 124 -13.78 -0.53 -1.08
C PRO A 124 -13.28 -1.09 0.27
N ILE A 125 -12.63 -2.26 0.29
CA ILE A 125 -12.14 -2.88 1.54
C ILE A 125 -11.05 -2.04 2.20
N PRO A 126 -9.93 -1.67 1.52
CA PRO A 126 -8.96 -0.76 2.10
C PRO A 126 -9.56 0.61 2.44
N ILE A 127 -10.48 1.14 1.64
CA ILE A 127 -11.15 2.41 1.95
C ILE A 127 -11.92 2.31 3.27
N ALA A 128 -12.71 1.25 3.48
CA ALA A 128 -13.43 1.04 4.75
C ALA A 128 -12.48 0.92 5.96
N ILE A 129 -11.32 0.28 5.79
CA ILE A 129 -10.29 0.21 6.84
C ILE A 129 -9.75 1.61 7.15
N LEU A 130 -9.41 2.41 6.13
CA LEU A 130 -8.87 3.76 6.32
C LEU A 130 -9.89 4.71 6.98
N GLU A 131 -11.16 4.58 6.62
CA GLU A 131 -12.26 5.37 7.19
C GLU A 131 -12.52 5.00 8.66
N GLU A 132 -12.54 3.72 9.02
CA GLU A 132 -12.68 3.26 10.41
C GLU A 132 -11.43 3.58 11.24
N LEU A 133 -10.24 3.50 10.64
CA LEU A 133 -8.98 3.80 11.28
C LEU A 133 -8.81 5.32 11.53
N GLN A 134 -9.44 6.16 10.70
CA GLN A 134 -9.30 7.62 10.66
C GLN A 134 -7.84 8.07 10.43
N ALA A 135 -7.07 7.24 9.76
CA ALA A 135 -5.65 7.48 9.46
C ALA A 135 -5.25 6.75 8.18
N PRO A 136 -4.27 7.27 7.43
CA PRO A 136 -3.66 6.51 6.35
C PRO A 136 -2.77 5.39 6.89
N VAL A 137 -2.38 4.47 6.00
CA VAL A 137 -1.46 3.38 6.32
C VAL A 137 -0.26 3.42 5.39
N PHE A 138 0.88 2.92 5.86
CA PHE A 138 1.97 2.56 4.97
C PHE A 138 1.74 1.17 4.42
N ALA A 139 2.05 1.03 3.12
CA ALA A 139 1.85 -0.20 2.40
C ALA A 139 3.09 -0.60 1.61
N ILE A 140 3.26 -1.90 1.49
CA ILE A 140 4.16 -2.55 0.53
C ILE A 140 3.38 -3.63 -0.21
N THR A 141 3.72 -3.89 -1.47
CA THR A 141 3.16 -5.03 -2.21
C THR A 141 3.59 -6.34 -1.55
N ALA A 142 2.65 -7.23 -1.28
CA ALA A 142 2.95 -8.58 -0.82
C ALA A 142 3.51 -9.42 -1.98
N SER A 143 4.67 -10.05 -1.77
CA SER A 143 5.38 -10.79 -2.81
C SER A 143 6.03 -12.04 -2.22
N LYS A 144 6.10 -13.12 -3.01
CA LYS A 144 6.77 -14.38 -2.67
C LYS A 144 8.26 -14.22 -2.33
N GLN A 145 8.88 -13.14 -2.79
CA GLN A 145 10.25 -12.78 -2.40
C GLN A 145 10.39 -12.54 -0.89
N MET A 146 9.30 -12.18 -0.19
CA MET A 146 9.29 -12.00 1.27
C MET A 146 9.48 -13.31 2.04
N GLU A 147 9.16 -14.47 1.43
CA GLU A 147 9.24 -15.78 2.08
C GLU A 147 10.66 -16.14 2.51
N ASN A 148 11.66 -15.68 1.75
CA ASN A 148 13.06 -16.06 1.90
C ASN A 148 13.99 -14.89 2.26
N ASN A 149 13.47 -13.71 2.55
CA ASN A 149 14.24 -12.48 2.74
C ASN A 149 15.23 -12.16 1.59
N HIS A 150 14.94 -12.65 0.38
CA HIS A 150 15.77 -12.45 -0.80
C HIS A 150 15.14 -11.35 -1.67
N TRP A 151 15.57 -10.11 -1.44
CA TRP A 151 15.23 -8.97 -2.28
C TRP A 151 16.36 -8.69 -3.25
N TRP A 152 16.10 -8.94 -4.52
CA TRP A 152 16.93 -8.43 -5.60
C TRP A 152 16.26 -7.15 -6.13
N ASP A 153 17.05 -6.13 -6.39
CA ASP A 153 16.61 -4.79 -6.82
C ASP A 153 15.97 -4.76 -8.21
N ALA A 154 16.00 -5.86 -8.93
CA ALA A 154 15.48 -5.97 -10.27
C ALA A 154 14.12 -6.69 -10.25
N ASP A 155 13.15 -6.01 -10.82
CA ASP A 155 11.92 -6.55 -11.37
C ASP A 155 10.96 -7.23 -10.37
N PHE A 156 10.01 -6.44 -9.89
CA PHE A 156 8.74 -6.94 -9.41
C PHE A 156 8.08 -7.70 -10.57
N ALA A 157 8.43 -8.97 -10.73
CA ALA A 157 7.78 -9.81 -11.70
C ALA A 157 6.37 -10.17 -11.18
N GLU A 158 5.36 -10.03 -12.00
CA GLU A 158 3.97 -10.33 -11.65
C GLU A 158 3.80 -11.80 -11.20
N GLU A 159 4.66 -12.71 -11.66
CA GLU A 159 4.71 -14.12 -11.24
C GLU A 159 5.00 -14.29 -9.73
N ASN A 160 5.66 -13.31 -9.10
CA ASN A 160 5.95 -13.32 -7.67
C ASN A 160 4.80 -12.77 -6.82
N LEU A 161 3.70 -12.33 -7.41
CA LEU A 161 2.53 -11.87 -6.68
C LEU A 161 1.69 -13.04 -6.21
N TYR A 162 1.07 -12.87 -5.06
CA TYR A 162 0.08 -13.81 -4.55
C TYR A 162 -1.27 -13.62 -5.24
N GLU A 163 -1.96 -14.70 -5.49
CA GLU A 163 -3.30 -14.71 -6.07
C GLU A 163 -4.35 -14.90 -4.99
N TYR A 164 -4.15 -15.84 -4.08
CA TYR A 164 -5.09 -16.22 -3.04
C TYR A 164 -4.63 -15.84 -1.64
N GLY A 165 -5.58 -15.46 -0.76
CA GLY A 165 -5.27 -15.13 0.62
C GLY A 165 -4.59 -16.26 1.39
N LYS A 166 -4.93 -17.53 1.09
CA LYS A 166 -4.30 -18.71 1.71
C LYS A 166 -2.80 -18.80 1.48
N GLU A 167 -2.29 -18.28 0.35
CA GLU A 167 -0.86 -18.28 0.04
C GLU A 167 -0.08 -17.34 0.98
N LEU A 168 -0.74 -16.28 1.49
CA LEU A 168 -0.14 -15.31 2.41
C LEU A 168 0.02 -15.83 3.85
N LEU A 169 -0.55 -17.00 4.17
CA LEU A 169 -0.40 -17.61 5.50
C LEU A 169 1.06 -17.88 5.88
N ILE A 170 1.93 -18.07 4.90
CA ILE A 170 3.38 -18.22 5.13
C ILE A 170 3.98 -16.98 5.82
N LEU A 171 3.40 -15.80 5.59
CA LEU A 171 3.86 -14.53 6.15
C LEU A 171 3.44 -14.33 7.62
N GLU A 172 2.59 -15.20 8.19
CA GLU A 172 2.25 -15.16 9.62
C GLU A 172 3.51 -15.29 10.50
N LYS A 173 4.45 -16.15 10.10
CA LYS A 173 5.75 -16.32 10.79
C LYS A 173 6.62 -15.06 10.77
N GLN A 174 6.33 -14.14 9.85
CA GLN A 174 7.03 -12.87 9.62
C GLN A 174 6.26 -11.68 10.20
N GLY A 175 5.18 -11.95 10.94
CA GLY A 175 4.43 -10.93 11.68
C GLY A 175 3.21 -10.36 10.99
N VAL A 176 2.71 -10.99 9.92
CA VAL A 176 1.39 -10.67 9.34
C VAL A 176 0.32 -11.33 10.21
N GLU A 177 -0.49 -10.53 10.90
CA GLU A 177 -1.42 -11.00 11.93
C GLU A 177 -2.81 -11.33 11.40
N ALA A 178 -3.22 -10.69 10.30
CA ALA A 178 -4.47 -11.02 9.63
C ALA A 178 -4.34 -10.84 8.11
N ILE A 179 -5.15 -11.63 7.41
CA ILE A 179 -5.35 -11.56 5.97
C ILE A 179 -6.84 -11.26 5.76
N ILE A 180 -7.15 -10.12 5.15
CA ILE A 180 -8.53 -9.73 4.84
C ILE A 180 -8.83 -10.24 3.43
N GLU A 181 -9.60 -11.31 3.31
CA GLU A 181 -9.87 -11.97 2.05
C GLU A 181 -11.26 -11.60 1.51
N ASP A 182 -11.31 -11.07 0.28
CA ASP A 182 -12.56 -10.85 -0.43
C ASP A 182 -13.05 -12.16 -1.05
N ILE A 183 -14.10 -12.73 -0.48
CA ILE A 183 -14.70 -13.99 -0.97
C ILE A 183 -15.68 -13.80 -2.13
N SER A 184 -15.86 -12.58 -2.61
CA SER A 184 -16.68 -12.28 -3.81
C SER A 184 -15.94 -12.48 -5.12
N CYS A 185 -14.63 -12.72 -5.08
CA CYS A 185 -13.79 -12.99 -6.24
C CYS A 185 -12.96 -14.27 -6.03
N ASP A 186 -12.65 -14.93 -7.13
CA ASP A 186 -11.78 -16.11 -7.13
C ASP A 186 -10.32 -15.66 -7.34
N GLY A 187 -9.71 -15.18 -6.24
CA GLY A 187 -8.36 -14.66 -6.23
C GLY A 187 -8.23 -13.21 -6.71
N LEU A 188 -7.06 -12.63 -6.53
CA LEU A 188 -6.70 -11.30 -7.03
C LEU A 188 -5.84 -11.42 -8.28
N PRO A 189 -5.97 -10.46 -9.21
CA PRO A 189 -5.09 -10.44 -10.37
C PRO A 189 -3.64 -10.23 -9.95
N LYS A 190 -2.71 -10.87 -10.67
CA LYS A 190 -1.26 -10.67 -10.49
C LYS A 190 -0.78 -9.52 -11.36
N ILE A 191 -1.26 -8.32 -11.05
CA ILE A 191 -0.95 -7.12 -11.82
C ILE A 191 -0.34 -6.05 -10.91
N LEU A 192 0.43 -5.16 -11.51
CA LEU A 192 1.08 -4.07 -10.80
C LEU A 192 0.38 -2.74 -11.09
N SER A 193 0.42 -1.84 -10.11
CA SER A 193 0.04 -0.45 -10.31
C SER A 193 1.05 0.27 -11.19
N THR A 194 0.59 1.24 -11.97
CA THR A 194 1.46 2.19 -12.66
C THR A 194 2.09 3.14 -11.64
N VAL A 195 3.39 3.38 -11.76
CA VAL A 195 4.14 4.30 -10.88
C VAL A 195 4.56 5.50 -11.70
N VAL A 196 4.11 6.68 -11.29
CA VAL A 196 4.41 7.96 -11.94
C VAL A 196 5.18 8.85 -10.98
N ASP A 197 6.33 9.33 -11.41
CA ASP A 197 7.13 10.32 -10.66
C ASP A 197 6.61 11.73 -10.97
N LEU A 198 6.17 12.41 -9.93
CA LEU A 198 5.72 13.82 -9.94
C LEU A 198 6.67 14.73 -9.13
N THR A 199 7.87 14.26 -8.79
CA THR A 199 8.85 15.05 -8.04
C THR A 199 9.51 16.13 -8.90
N GLN A 200 9.46 15.95 -10.22
CA GLN A 200 9.98 16.90 -11.21
C GLN A 200 8.83 17.68 -11.88
N ASN A 201 9.17 18.69 -12.67
CA ASN A 201 8.18 19.50 -13.37
C ASN A 201 7.40 18.72 -14.44
N THR A 202 8.01 17.69 -15.02
CA THR A 202 7.37 16.82 -16.01
C THR A 202 7.12 15.45 -15.39
N PRO A 203 5.89 14.92 -15.45
CA PRO A 203 5.61 13.58 -15.01
C PRO A 203 6.42 12.53 -15.76
N GLU A 204 6.92 11.52 -15.08
CA GLU A 204 7.66 10.41 -15.66
C GLU A 204 7.08 9.07 -15.20
N ILE A 205 6.83 8.15 -16.16
CA ILE A 205 6.39 6.78 -15.84
C ILE A 205 7.62 5.97 -15.43
N ILE A 206 7.75 5.70 -14.13
CA ILE A 206 8.83 4.87 -13.57
C ILE A 206 8.54 3.38 -13.78
N ARG A 207 7.27 3.00 -13.73
CA ARG A 207 6.83 1.64 -14.02
C ARG A 207 5.46 1.69 -14.68
N GLN A 208 5.36 1.05 -15.84
CA GLN A 208 4.07 0.81 -16.46
C GLN A 208 3.41 -0.40 -15.77
N GLY A 209 2.24 -0.19 -15.21
CA GLY A 209 1.34 -1.23 -14.71
C GLY A 209 0.03 -1.21 -15.49
N ILE A 210 -1.07 -1.60 -14.85
CA ILE A 210 -2.39 -1.65 -15.49
C ILE A 210 -3.00 -0.26 -15.75
N GLY A 211 -2.63 0.75 -14.97
CA GLY A 211 -3.13 2.11 -15.16
C GLY A 211 -2.52 2.75 -16.42
N ILE A 212 -3.37 3.28 -17.30
CA ILE A 212 -2.93 4.05 -18.47
C ILE A 212 -2.78 5.51 -18.04
N PHE A 213 -1.55 6.05 -18.15
CA PHE A 213 -1.25 7.43 -17.82
C PHE A 213 -0.93 8.19 -19.12
N GLU A 214 -1.71 9.20 -19.44
CA GLU A 214 -1.61 9.96 -20.70
C GLU A 214 -0.99 11.37 -20.52
N GLY A 215 -0.29 11.61 -19.40
CA GLY A 215 0.51 12.82 -19.18
C GLY A 215 -0.24 14.09 -18.74
#